data_c61ad6f6f51ce6b2c5397e6119e7af79
#
_entry.id   c61ad6f6f51ce6b2c5397e6119e7af79
#
_cell.length_a   1.000
_cell.length_b   1.000
_cell.length_c   1.000
_cell.angle_alpha   90.00
_cell.angle_beta   90.00
_cell.angle_gamma   90.00
#
_symmetry.space_group_name_H-M   'P 1'
#
loop_
_entity.id
_entity.type
_entity.pdbx_description
1 polymer ?
#
loop_
_entity_poly.entity_id
_entity_poly.type
_entity_poly.pdbx_seq_one_letter_code
_entity_poly.pdbx_strand_id
1 'polypeptide(L)'
;MAQQVYTLLVEVGRKAGDGLPKGATGAALICYAAGKDQAEAVRETVSILKQADLAPLEVQGYGSLEDRLKGGDEIPDEERALMARALDENSVIVAQMEPLYPEDDAPRG
;
A
#
# COMPACT_ATOMS: atom_id res chain seq x y z
N MET A 1 -8.06 -4.83 -22.23
CA MET A 1 -7.26 -3.67 -21.85
C MET A 1 -6.12 -4.11 -20.96
N ALA A 2 -4.95 -3.57 -21.20
CA ALA A 2 -3.78 -3.94 -20.42
C ALA A 2 -3.91 -3.46 -18.98
N GLN A 3 -3.48 -4.30 -18.05
CA GLN A 3 -3.41 -3.91 -16.66
C GLN A 3 -2.21 -3.00 -16.43
N GLN A 4 -2.29 -2.18 -15.41
CA GLN A 4 -1.20 -1.33 -14.96
C GLN A 4 -0.95 -1.61 -13.48
N VAL A 5 0.17 -1.15 -12.96
CA VAL A 5 0.47 -1.26 -11.54
C VAL A 5 0.39 0.13 -10.91
N TYR A 6 -0.35 0.22 -9.82
CA TYR A 6 -0.62 1.47 -9.12
C TYR A 6 0.08 1.48 -7.77
N THR A 7 0.57 2.64 -7.38
CA THR A 7 1.13 2.86 -6.05
C THR A 7 0.04 3.44 -5.16
N LEU A 8 -0.22 2.78 -4.05
CA LEU A 8 -1.25 3.18 -3.10
C LEU A 8 -0.67 3.33 -1.70
N LEU A 9 -1.06 4.41 -1.03
CA LEU A 9 -0.78 4.58 0.39
C LEU A 9 -2.06 4.25 1.14
N VAL A 10 -1.99 3.25 2.01
CA VAL A 10 -3.15 2.80 2.76
C VAL A 10 -2.93 3.04 4.24
N GLU A 11 -3.84 3.75 4.87
CA GLU A 11 -3.85 3.89 6.31
C GLU A 11 -4.78 2.84 6.90
N VAL A 12 -4.29 2.06 7.84
CA VAL A 12 -5.08 1.04 8.55
C VAL A 12 -5.19 1.41 10.03
N GLY A 13 -6.35 1.08 10.63
CA GLY A 13 -6.57 1.23 12.05
C GLY A 13 -6.22 -0.05 12.79
N ARG A 14 -6.69 -0.17 14.02
CA ARG A 14 -6.45 -1.35 14.84
C ARG A 14 -7.57 -2.36 14.67
N LYS A 15 -7.19 -3.63 14.70
CA LYS A 15 -8.12 -4.74 14.66
C LYS A 15 -7.47 -5.94 15.36
N ALA A 16 -8.29 -6.75 16.02
CA ALA A 16 -7.78 -7.97 16.64
C ALA A 16 -7.07 -8.85 15.63
N GLY A 17 -5.87 -9.29 15.94
CA GLY A 17 -5.10 -10.15 15.03
C GLY A 17 -4.35 -9.43 13.94
N ASP A 18 -4.29 -8.09 13.99
CA ASP A 18 -3.65 -7.29 12.93
C ASP A 18 -2.12 -7.38 12.91
N GLY A 19 -1.51 -7.90 13.96
CA GLY A 19 -0.06 -8.05 14.02
C GLY A 19 0.72 -6.76 14.24
N LEU A 20 0.03 -5.64 14.44
CA LEU A 20 0.70 -4.36 14.67
C LEU A 20 1.30 -4.28 16.07
N PRO A 21 2.38 -3.51 16.26
CA PRO A 21 3.01 -3.38 17.56
C PRO A 21 2.05 -2.84 18.61
N LYS A 22 2.28 -3.27 19.86
CA LYS A 22 1.54 -2.74 20.98
C LYS A 22 1.78 -1.24 21.11
N GLY A 23 0.71 -0.50 21.32
CA GLY A 23 0.80 0.96 21.42
C GLY A 23 0.61 1.69 20.12
N ALA A 24 0.69 1.01 18.98
CA ALA A 24 0.41 1.63 17.69
C ALA A 24 -1.08 1.91 17.56
N THR A 25 -1.44 3.04 16.96
CA THR A 25 -2.83 3.39 16.66
C THR A 25 -3.28 2.89 15.30
N GLY A 26 -2.35 2.42 14.50
CA GLY A 26 -2.57 1.94 13.17
C GLY A 26 -1.25 1.81 12.43
N ALA A 27 -1.29 1.82 11.12
CA ALA A 27 -0.11 1.79 10.28
C ALA A 27 -0.37 2.44 8.94
N ALA A 28 0.71 2.90 8.30
CA ALA A 28 0.68 3.36 6.91
C ALA A 28 1.40 2.31 6.06
N LEU A 29 0.74 1.86 4.99
CA LEU A 29 1.27 0.84 4.09
C LEU A 29 1.46 1.42 2.71
N ILE A 30 2.61 1.12 2.10
CA ILE A 30 2.80 1.37 0.67
C ILE A 30 2.53 0.06 -0.05
N CYS A 31 1.57 0.08 -0.96
CA CYS A 31 1.16 -1.10 -1.71
C CYS A 31 1.33 -0.86 -3.21
N TYR A 32 1.75 -1.90 -3.92
CA TYR A 32 1.74 -1.92 -5.38
C TYR A 32 0.66 -2.90 -5.82
N ALA A 33 -0.29 -2.42 -6.58
CA ALA A 33 -1.47 -3.20 -6.94
C ALA A 33 -1.74 -3.14 -8.43
N ALA A 34 -1.93 -4.31 -9.04
CA ALA A 34 -2.32 -4.40 -10.43
C ALA A 34 -3.81 -4.12 -10.59
N GLY A 35 -4.19 -3.50 -11.70
CA GLY A 35 -5.59 -3.25 -12.03
C GLY A 35 -5.72 -2.62 -13.40
N LYS A 36 -6.92 -2.66 -13.96
CA LYS A 36 -7.22 -1.99 -15.23
C LYS A 36 -7.26 -0.49 -15.04
N ASP A 37 -7.64 -0.06 -13.85
CA ASP A 37 -7.68 1.33 -13.45
C ASP A 37 -7.41 1.40 -11.95
N GLN A 38 -7.25 2.62 -11.44
CA GLN A 38 -6.93 2.82 -10.03
C GLN A 38 -8.06 2.32 -9.12
N ALA A 39 -9.30 2.47 -9.52
CA ALA A 39 -10.44 2.01 -8.70
C ALA A 39 -10.39 0.51 -8.48
N GLU A 40 -10.06 -0.26 -9.51
CA GLU A 40 -9.89 -1.70 -9.37
C GLU A 40 -8.73 -2.05 -8.44
N ALA A 41 -7.58 -1.37 -8.62
CA ALA A 41 -6.42 -1.58 -7.76
C ALA A 41 -6.75 -1.29 -6.30
N VAL A 42 -7.51 -0.24 -6.02
CA VAL A 42 -7.95 0.11 -4.66
C VAL A 42 -8.85 -1.00 -4.09
N ARG A 43 -9.83 -1.45 -4.86
CA ARG A 43 -10.75 -2.50 -4.40
C ARG A 43 -10.02 -3.79 -4.05
N GLU A 44 -9.09 -4.20 -4.92
CA GLU A 44 -8.30 -5.41 -4.68
C GLU A 44 -7.42 -5.27 -3.45
N THR A 45 -6.80 -4.10 -3.28
CA THR A 45 -5.95 -3.84 -2.12
C THR A 45 -6.77 -3.90 -0.83
N VAL A 46 -7.91 -3.24 -0.79
CA VAL A 46 -8.77 -3.26 0.40
C VAL A 46 -9.20 -4.68 0.73
N SER A 47 -9.58 -5.45 -0.27
CA SER A 47 -10.00 -6.84 -0.08
C SER A 47 -8.87 -7.70 0.52
N ILE A 48 -7.66 -7.60 -0.04
CA ILE A 48 -6.50 -8.34 0.43
C ILE A 48 -6.15 -7.97 1.86
N LEU A 49 -6.16 -6.67 2.18
CA LEU A 49 -5.84 -6.22 3.54
C LEU A 49 -6.86 -6.70 4.56
N LYS A 50 -8.13 -6.71 4.21
CA LYS A 50 -9.18 -7.26 5.09
C LYS A 50 -8.97 -8.74 5.35
N GLN A 51 -8.57 -9.50 4.33
CA GLN A 51 -8.26 -10.93 4.47
C GLN A 51 -7.06 -11.16 5.36
N ALA A 52 -6.16 -10.18 5.46
CA ALA A 52 -4.98 -10.25 6.32
C ALA A 52 -5.24 -9.69 7.73
N ASP A 53 -6.50 -9.55 8.12
CA ASP A 53 -6.91 -9.03 9.43
C ASP A 53 -6.46 -7.58 9.68
N LEU A 54 -6.34 -6.80 8.62
CA LEU A 54 -6.09 -5.37 8.73
C LEU A 54 -7.40 -4.60 8.54
N ALA A 55 -7.45 -3.39 9.06
CA ALA A 55 -8.64 -2.54 9.00
C ALA A 55 -8.36 -1.28 8.16
N PRO A 56 -8.48 -1.36 6.82
CA PRO A 56 -8.21 -0.20 5.97
C PRO A 56 -9.18 0.94 6.29
N LEU A 57 -8.65 2.13 6.51
CA LEU A 57 -9.43 3.34 6.82
C LEU A 57 -9.45 4.29 5.64
N GLU A 58 -8.32 4.48 4.98
CA GLU A 58 -8.17 5.45 3.91
C GLU A 58 -7.16 4.95 2.90
N VAL A 59 -7.43 5.17 1.63
CA VAL A 59 -6.51 4.83 0.54
C VAL A 59 -6.26 6.06 -0.29
N GLN A 60 -4.98 6.39 -0.50
CA GLN A 60 -4.57 7.49 -1.36
C GLN A 60 -3.78 6.92 -2.53
N GLY A 61 -4.20 7.26 -3.75
CA GLY A 61 -3.53 6.79 -4.95
C GLY A 61 -2.50 7.78 -5.45
N TYR A 62 -1.36 7.26 -5.90
CA TYR A 62 -0.29 8.07 -6.50
C TYR A 62 -0.15 7.82 -8.00
N GLY A 63 -1.08 7.08 -8.58
CA GLY A 63 -1.10 6.79 -10.00
C GLY A 63 -0.36 5.52 -10.39
N SER A 64 -0.38 5.22 -11.68
CA SER A 64 0.32 4.05 -12.22
C SER A 64 1.82 4.31 -12.27
N LEU A 65 2.59 3.25 -12.54
CA LEU A 65 4.03 3.39 -12.80
C LEU A 65 4.29 4.40 -13.91
N GLU A 66 3.51 4.32 -14.98
CA GLU A 66 3.65 5.24 -16.11
C GLU A 66 3.38 6.69 -15.68
N ASP A 67 2.33 6.92 -14.88
CA ASP A 67 2.00 8.26 -14.37
C ASP A 67 3.15 8.81 -13.52
N ARG A 68 3.70 7.99 -12.66
CA ARG A 68 4.81 8.40 -11.78
C ARG A 68 6.06 8.75 -12.58
N LEU A 69 6.39 7.96 -13.60
CA LEU A 69 7.54 8.24 -14.46
C LEU A 69 7.35 9.52 -15.25
N LYS A 70 6.15 9.76 -15.78
CA LYS A 70 5.82 11.00 -16.48
C LYS A 70 5.89 12.22 -15.57
N GLY A 71 5.56 12.03 -14.29
CA GLY A 71 5.64 13.09 -13.29
C GLY A 71 7.04 13.39 -12.79
N GLY A 72 8.03 12.66 -13.26
CA GLY A 72 9.42 12.88 -12.89
C GLY A 72 9.90 12.12 -11.66
N ASP A 73 9.10 11.19 -11.15
CA ASP A 73 9.50 10.38 -10.00
C ASP A 73 10.69 9.49 -10.34
N GLU A 74 11.66 9.46 -9.46
CA GLU A 74 12.73 8.48 -9.54
C GLU A 74 12.30 7.27 -8.72
N ILE A 75 12.15 6.15 -9.41
CA ILE A 75 11.69 4.92 -8.77
C ILE A 75 12.86 3.95 -8.70
N PRO A 76 13.34 3.64 -7.48
CA PRO A 76 14.47 2.72 -7.31
C PRO A 76 14.18 1.35 -7.93
N ASP A 77 15.23 0.67 -8.36
CA ASP A 77 15.11 -0.63 -9.00
C ASP A 77 14.37 -1.65 -8.14
N GLU A 78 14.58 -1.61 -6.82
CA GLU A 78 13.89 -2.52 -5.90
C GLU A 78 12.38 -2.33 -5.94
N GLU A 79 11.93 -1.08 -5.97
CA GLU A 79 10.51 -0.77 -6.06
C GLU A 79 9.96 -1.18 -7.42
N ARG A 80 10.71 -0.90 -8.49
CA ARG A 80 10.29 -1.29 -9.83
C ARG A 80 10.16 -2.81 -9.97
N ALA A 81 11.04 -3.55 -9.33
CA ALA A 81 10.97 -5.01 -9.32
C ALA A 81 9.68 -5.51 -8.64
N LEU A 82 9.31 -4.89 -7.50
CA LEU A 82 8.08 -5.24 -6.82
C LEU A 82 6.84 -4.85 -7.64
N MET A 83 6.88 -3.71 -8.30
CA MET A 83 5.79 -3.27 -9.17
C MET A 83 5.63 -4.22 -10.36
N ALA A 84 6.74 -4.62 -10.97
CA ALA A 84 6.71 -5.58 -12.08
C ALA A 84 6.14 -6.91 -11.63
N ARG A 85 6.51 -7.36 -10.44
CA ARG A 85 5.99 -8.60 -9.86
C ARG A 85 4.48 -8.51 -9.60
N ALA A 86 4.02 -7.40 -9.04
CA ALA A 86 2.59 -7.18 -8.80
C ALA A 86 1.80 -7.26 -10.10
N LEU A 87 2.33 -6.63 -11.16
CA LEU A 87 1.69 -6.63 -12.46
C LEU A 87 1.69 -8.04 -13.08
N ASP A 88 2.83 -8.72 -13.04
CA ASP A 88 3.00 -10.05 -13.61
C ASP A 88 2.10 -11.09 -12.95
N GLU A 89 1.99 -11.01 -11.62
CA GLU A 89 1.18 -11.93 -10.83
C GLU A 89 -0.27 -11.48 -10.68
N ASN A 90 -0.61 -10.32 -11.22
CA ASN A 90 -1.93 -9.72 -11.05
C ASN A 90 -2.32 -9.65 -9.57
N SER A 91 -1.43 -9.11 -8.75
CA SER A 91 -1.54 -9.18 -7.30
C SER A 91 -1.33 -7.82 -6.64
N VAL A 92 -1.48 -7.83 -5.32
CA VAL A 92 -1.18 -6.69 -4.45
C VAL A 92 0.03 -7.06 -3.61
N ILE A 93 1.03 -6.19 -3.60
CA ILE A 93 2.25 -6.39 -2.79
C ILE A 93 2.34 -5.24 -1.79
N VAL A 94 2.44 -5.59 -0.51
CA VAL A 94 2.71 -4.60 0.54
C VAL A 94 4.22 -4.40 0.60
N ALA A 95 4.69 -3.26 0.11
CA ALA A 95 6.12 -2.98 0.01
C ALA A 95 6.70 -2.44 1.30
N GLN A 96 5.91 -1.67 2.05
CA GLN A 96 6.34 -1.09 3.31
C GLN A 96 5.17 -1.03 4.27
N MET A 97 5.47 -1.17 5.56
CA MET A 97 4.51 -0.97 6.64
C MET A 97 5.18 -0.17 7.73
N GLU A 98 4.61 0.96 8.07
CA GLU A 98 5.13 1.82 9.12
C GLU A 98 4.07 1.99 10.21
N PRO A 99 4.30 1.47 11.42
CA PRO A 99 3.35 1.66 12.52
C PRO A 99 3.22 3.13 12.88
N LEU A 100 2.01 3.54 13.23
CA LEU A 100 1.71 4.90 13.65
C LEU A 100 1.43 4.90 15.14
N TYR A 101 1.89 5.94 15.82
CA TYR A 101 1.75 6.08 17.27
C TYR A 101 1.08 7.41 17.59
N PRO A 102 0.35 7.48 18.74
CA PRO A 102 -0.14 8.77 19.19
C PRO A 102 1.02 9.72 19.40
N GLU A 103 0.80 11.00 19.19
CA GLU A 103 1.86 11.99 19.31
C GLU A 103 2.60 11.92 20.63
N ASP A 104 1.85 11.69 21.74
CA ASP A 104 2.41 11.63 23.09
C ASP A 104 3.22 10.37 23.36
N ASP A 105 2.94 9.30 22.60
CA ASP A 105 3.60 7.99 22.76
C ASP A 105 4.57 7.68 21.64
N ALA A 106 4.76 8.60 20.72
CA ALA A 106 5.66 8.38 19.59
C ALA A 106 7.09 8.14 20.08
N PRO A 107 7.81 7.18 19.47
CA PRO A 107 9.21 6.98 19.81
C PRO A 107 10.00 8.26 19.56
N ARG A 108 10.80 8.66 20.53
CA ARG A 108 11.66 9.83 20.39
C ARG A 108 13.09 9.32 20.22
N GLY A 109 13.59 9.55 19.00
CA GLY A 109 14.95 9.13 18.65
C GLY A 109 16.00 9.88 19.38
#